data_6aa33d7da06ff12ff7923d5c5ef9c3e2
#
_entry.id   6aa33d7da06ff12ff7923d5c5ef9c3e2
#
_cell.length_a   1.000
_cell.length_b   1.000
_cell.length_c   1.000
_cell.angle_alpha   90.00
_cell.angle_beta   90.00
_cell.angle_gamma   90.00
#
_symmetry.space_group_name_H-M   'P 1'
#
loop_
_entity.id
_entity.type
_entity.pdbx_description
1 polymer ?
#
loop_
_entity_poly.entity_id
_entity_poly.type
_entity_poly.pdbx_seq_one_letter_code
_entity_poly.pdbx_strand_id
1 'polypeptide(L)'
;MNKTVLALAATLAISALPTIVHAQEASPLSFNVGLFSDYRYRGISQTRLKPAIQAGVDYALPAGFYVGAWASNIKWIKDIPGGNASVEIDLYGGYKGEIAKDVTFDVGALGYYYPQNKLATSANTAEIYGAISFGPATVKYSHSVTNLFGFTDSKNSGYIEGVATFDVGSGVMLAPHLGYQRVARNGDFSYTDYSLTVSKDFEGFVVSAAVVGASTKSIGGNKAYASPANGKDLGKAGLVVGVKKTF
;
A
#
# COMPACT_ATOMS: atom_id res chain seq x y z
N MET A 1 6.06 -21.26 27.52
CA MET A 1 4.94 -20.49 26.89
C MET A 1 5.57 -19.39 26.06
N ASN A 2 5.80 -19.65 24.78
CA ASN A 2 6.45 -18.70 23.90
C ASN A 2 5.38 -17.74 23.34
N LYS A 3 5.46 -16.47 23.75
CA LYS A 3 4.64 -15.41 23.16
C LYS A 3 5.36 -14.89 21.91
N THR A 4 4.95 -15.42 20.76
CA THR A 4 5.38 -14.87 19.46
C THR A 4 4.60 -13.58 19.21
N VAL A 5 5.24 -12.44 19.38
CA VAL A 5 4.66 -11.13 18.99
C VAL A 5 4.87 -10.99 17.48
N LEU A 6 3.81 -11.22 16.71
CA LEU A 6 3.80 -10.87 15.28
C LEU A 6 3.75 -9.34 15.16
N ALA A 7 4.83 -8.73 14.73
CA ALA A 7 4.84 -7.33 14.30
C ALA A 7 4.28 -7.27 12.86
N LEU A 8 3.00 -6.94 12.73
CA LEU A 8 2.37 -6.66 11.44
C LEU A 8 2.51 -5.15 11.19
N ALA A 9 3.46 -4.76 10.36
CA ALA A 9 3.54 -3.38 9.88
C ALA A 9 2.37 -3.11 8.92
N ALA A 10 1.64 -2.02 9.15
CA ALA A 10 0.62 -1.56 8.20
C ALA A 10 1.28 -1.28 6.85
N THR A 11 0.80 -1.93 5.80
CA THR A 11 1.44 -1.91 4.50
C THR A 11 0.67 -1.08 3.52
N LEU A 12 1.30 -0.02 3.12
CA LEU A 12 0.96 0.71 1.93
C LEU A 12 1.83 0.20 0.77
N ALA A 13 1.18 -0.29 -0.26
CA ALA A 13 1.69 -0.60 -1.58
C ALA A 13 2.96 -1.48 -1.66
N ILE A 14 2.79 -2.68 -1.94
CA ILE A 14 3.61 -3.88 -1.95
C ILE A 14 3.54 -4.53 -0.57
N SER A 15 2.71 -5.59 -0.45
CA SER A 15 2.49 -6.34 0.78
C SER A 15 3.80 -6.53 1.56
N ALA A 16 3.95 -5.81 2.68
CA ALA A 16 5.05 -6.03 3.58
C ALA A 16 4.88 -7.41 4.18
N LEU A 17 5.84 -8.25 3.88
CA LEU A 17 5.94 -9.57 4.44
C LEU A 17 6.18 -9.46 5.95
N PRO A 18 5.56 -10.30 6.77
CA PRO A 18 5.88 -10.34 8.18
C PRO A 18 7.35 -10.74 8.33
N THR A 19 8.18 -9.84 8.82
CA THR A 19 9.54 -10.19 9.24
C THR A 19 9.45 -10.97 10.55
N ILE A 20 9.92 -12.19 10.57
CA ILE A 20 10.12 -12.95 11.80
C ILE A 20 11.34 -12.35 12.49
N VAL A 21 11.13 -11.49 13.46
CA VAL A 21 12.20 -10.95 14.29
C VAL A 21 12.45 -11.89 15.46
N HIS A 22 13.67 -12.35 15.62
CA HIS A 22 14.11 -13.09 16.79
C HIS A 22 13.99 -12.21 18.05
N ALA A 23 13.61 -12.83 19.17
CA ALA A 23 13.25 -12.18 20.42
C ALA A 23 14.41 -11.42 21.08
N GLN A 24 14.54 -10.17 20.73
CA GLN A 24 15.00 -9.08 21.58
C GLN A 24 13.74 -8.28 21.92
N GLU A 25 13.62 -7.68 23.12
CA GLU A 25 12.46 -6.80 23.40
C GLU A 25 12.38 -5.77 22.29
N ALA A 26 11.39 -5.96 21.40
CA ALA A 26 11.28 -5.14 20.21
C ALA A 26 11.00 -3.71 20.65
N SER A 27 11.85 -2.76 20.25
CA SER A 27 11.58 -1.34 20.42
C SER A 27 10.14 -1.06 19.96
N PRO A 28 9.34 -0.31 20.75
CA PRO A 28 8.02 0.11 20.28
C PRO A 28 8.10 1.01 19.04
N LEU A 29 9.28 1.57 18.75
CA LEU A 29 9.54 2.43 17.62
C LEU A 29 10.38 1.67 16.58
N SER A 30 9.93 1.68 15.33
CA SER A 30 10.65 1.13 14.18
C SER A 30 10.69 2.13 13.03
N PHE A 31 11.77 2.09 12.26
CA PHE A 31 11.94 2.88 11.05
C PHE A 31 12.18 1.95 9.86
N ASN A 32 11.76 2.38 8.68
CA ASN A 32 12.09 1.67 7.47
C ASN A 32 12.46 2.63 6.35
N VAL A 33 13.34 2.17 5.46
CA VAL A 33 13.71 2.87 4.23
C VAL A 33 13.75 1.85 3.09
N GLY A 34 13.23 2.22 1.93
CA GLY A 34 13.20 1.36 0.76
C GLY A 34 13.50 2.10 -0.54
N LEU A 35 14.09 1.37 -1.49
CA LEU A 35 14.32 1.79 -2.87
C LEU A 35 13.64 0.79 -3.79
N PHE A 36 12.81 1.28 -4.70
CA PHE A 36 12.03 0.47 -5.62
C PHE A 36 12.16 1.00 -7.05
N SER A 37 12.12 0.11 -8.04
CA SER A 37 12.17 0.51 -9.45
C SER A 37 10.92 1.26 -9.92
N ASP A 38 9.79 1.13 -9.20
CA ASP A 38 8.53 1.84 -9.41
C ASP A 38 7.71 1.80 -8.12
N TYR A 39 6.96 2.85 -7.82
CA TYR A 39 5.98 2.84 -6.73
C TYR A 39 4.61 2.49 -7.30
N ARG A 40 4.08 1.33 -6.92
CA ARG A 40 2.73 0.88 -7.28
C ARG A 40 1.81 0.96 -6.08
N TYR A 41 0.74 1.74 -6.21
CA TYR A 41 -0.36 1.78 -5.24
C TYR A 41 -1.62 1.18 -5.87
N ARG A 42 -2.16 0.12 -5.28
CA ARG A 42 -3.30 -0.64 -5.84
C ARG A 42 -3.10 -0.93 -7.35
N GLY A 43 -1.91 -1.43 -7.72
CA GLY A 43 -1.54 -1.76 -9.10
C GLY A 43 -1.13 -0.60 -10.01
N ILE A 44 -1.43 0.66 -9.64
CA ILE A 44 -1.19 1.86 -10.46
C ILE A 44 0.14 2.53 -10.08
N SER A 45 0.99 2.82 -11.07
CA SER A 45 2.26 3.52 -10.84
C SER A 45 2.06 4.97 -10.38
N GLN A 46 2.65 5.31 -9.26
CA GLN A 46 2.65 6.65 -8.68
C GLN A 46 3.84 7.49 -9.16
N THR A 47 4.92 6.84 -9.61
CA THR A 47 6.17 7.48 -10.03
C THR A 47 6.36 7.53 -11.55
N ARG A 48 5.30 7.29 -12.33
CA ARG A 48 5.35 7.24 -13.81
C ARG A 48 6.34 6.18 -14.31
N LEU A 49 6.32 4.98 -13.70
CA LEU A 49 7.20 3.85 -14.00
C LEU A 49 8.69 4.21 -13.82
N LYS A 50 9.01 4.96 -12.76
CA LYS A 50 10.37 5.42 -12.42
C LYS A 50 10.67 5.09 -10.95
N PRO A 51 11.96 5.08 -10.57
CA PRO A 51 12.35 4.74 -9.21
C PRO A 51 11.69 5.59 -8.13
N ALA A 52 11.43 4.93 -7.00
CA ALA A 52 10.92 5.52 -5.79
C ALA A 52 11.86 5.29 -4.62
N ILE A 53 11.99 6.32 -3.77
CA ILE A 53 12.51 6.21 -2.41
C ILE A 53 11.33 6.33 -1.45
N GLN A 54 11.28 5.45 -0.47
CA GLN A 54 10.21 5.35 0.51
C GLN A 54 10.79 5.26 1.90
N ALA A 55 10.14 5.89 2.88
CA ALA A 55 10.54 5.81 4.27
C ALA A 55 9.31 5.78 5.16
N GLY A 56 9.42 5.14 6.31
CA GLY A 56 8.32 5.06 7.27
C GLY A 56 8.83 5.00 8.71
N VAL A 57 7.94 5.34 9.62
CA VAL A 57 8.12 5.21 11.06
C VAL A 57 6.82 4.67 11.65
N ASP A 58 6.96 3.67 12.51
CA ASP A 58 5.85 3.02 13.22
C ASP A 58 6.11 3.07 14.72
N TYR A 59 5.08 3.34 15.50
CA TYR A 59 5.12 3.30 16.96
C TYR A 59 4.01 2.39 17.49
N ALA A 60 4.42 1.29 18.11
CA ALA A 60 3.53 0.36 18.77
C ALA A 60 3.18 0.87 20.15
N LEU A 61 1.92 1.18 20.37
CA LEU A 61 1.36 1.61 21.65
C LEU A 61 0.93 0.38 22.50
N PRO A 62 0.77 0.52 23.82
CA PRO A 62 0.22 -0.54 24.64
C PRO A 62 -1.15 -1.03 24.17
N ALA A 63 -1.51 -2.24 24.57
CA ALA A 63 -2.81 -2.88 24.33
C ALA A 63 -3.20 -3.07 22.85
N GLY A 64 -2.25 -3.05 21.90
CA GLY A 64 -2.52 -3.31 20.48
C GLY A 64 -2.78 -2.08 19.64
N PHE A 65 -2.77 -0.87 20.21
CA PHE A 65 -2.81 0.36 19.43
C PHE A 65 -1.49 0.62 18.69
N TYR A 66 -1.56 1.35 17.60
CA TYR A 66 -0.39 1.78 16.86
C TYR A 66 -0.66 3.09 16.12
N VAL A 67 0.40 3.82 15.85
CA VAL A 67 0.41 4.98 14.94
C VAL A 67 1.64 4.92 14.06
N GLY A 68 1.57 5.54 12.89
CA GLY A 68 2.72 5.59 12.00
C GLY A 68 2.60 6.70 10.96
N ALA A 69 3.73 6.93 10.31
CA ALA A 69 3.83 7.81 9.16
C ALA A 69 4.71 7.16 8.09
N TRP A 70 4.36 7.41 6.84
CA TRP A 70 5.12 6.93 5.69
C TRP A 70 5.18 8.00 4.62
N ALA A 71 6.21 7.99 3.78
CA ALA A 71 6.35 8.92 2.68
C ALA A 71 7.05 8.30 1.47
N SER A 72 6.71 8.81 0.28
CA SER A 72 7.34 8.46 -0.99
C SER A 72 7.39 9.66 -1.93
N ASN A 73 8.36 9.66 -2.82
CA ASN A 73 8.27 10.53 -3.99
C ASN A 73 7.20 10.00 -4.96
N ILE A 74 6.49 10.92 -5.60
CA ILE A 74 5.47 10.64 -6.62
C ILE A 74 5.65 11.55 -7.84
N LYS A 75 4.94 11.23 -8.94
CA LYS A 75 4.90 12.04 -10.17
C LYS A 75 3.49 12.32 -10.66
N TRP A 76 2.53 11.45 -10.36
CA TRP A 76 1.20 11.46 -10.98
C TRP A 76 0.46 12.79 -10.80
N ILE A 77 0.57 13.45 -9.64
CA ILE A 77 -0.10 14.74 -9.42
C ILE A 77 0.51 15.84 -10.30
N LYS A 78 1.85 15.87 -10.43
CA LYS A 78 2.53 16.82 -11.33
C LYS A 78 2.18 16.63 -12.80
N ASP A 79 1.73 15.45 -13.17
CA ASP A 79 1.34 15.13 -14.54
C ASP A 79 -0.07 15.64 -14.89
N ILE A 80 -0.89 15.93 -13.88
CA ILE A 80 -2.24 16.49 -14.03
C ILE A 80 -2.13 18.01 -14.13
N PRO A 81 -2.81 18.66 -15.11
CA PRO A 81 -2.82 20.12 -15.21
C PRO A 81 -3.23 20.80 -13.89
N GLY A 82 -2.42 21.74 -13.44
CA GLY A 82 -2.61 22.44 -12.16
C GLY A 82 -2.00 21.74 -10.94
N GLY A 83 -1.63 20.47 -11.05
CA GLY A 83 -1.02 19.72 -9.95
C GLY A 83 0.45 20.09 -9.72
N ASN A 84 0.89 20.07 -8.45
CA ASN A 84 2.28 20.41 -8.11
C ASN A 84 2.92 19.49 -7.05
N ALA A 85 2.19 18.55 -6.46
CA ALA A 85 2.77 17.64 -5.46
C ALA A 85 3.75 16.65 -6.09
N SER A 86 4.86 16.43 -5.42
CA SER A 86 5.89 15.44 -5.79
C SER A 86 6.22 14.47 -4.66
N VAL A 87 5.51 14.60 -3.54
CA VAL A 87 5.64 13.75 -2.35
C VAL A 87 4.25 13.36 -1.89
N GLU A 88 4.11 12.14 -1.45
CA GLU A 88 2.99 11.58 -0.71
C GLU A 88 3.44 11.38 0.74
N ILE A 89 2.62 11.78 1.69
CA ILE A 89 2.80 11.55 3.11
C ILE A 89 1.53 10.92 3.65
N ASP A 90 1.67 9.77 4.27
CA ASP A 90 0.58 9.01 4.86
C ASP A 90 0.71 9.01 6.38
N LEU A 91 -0.39 9.32 7.05
CA LEU A 91 -0.50 9.26 8.50
C LEU A 91 -1.58 8.24 8.85
N TYR A 92 -1.25 7.29 9.70
CA TYR A 92 -2.18 6.23 10.04
C TYR A 92 -2.12 5.85 11.51
N GLY A 93 -3.19 5.23 11.96
CA GLY A 93 -3.26 4.64 13.28
C GLY A 93 -4.43 3.69 13.38
N GLY A 94 -4.33 2.77 14.31
CA GLY A 94 -5.33 1.73 14.46
C GLY A 94 -5.19 0.92 15.74
N TYR A 95 -5.97 -0.13 15.78
CA TYR A 95 -5.99 -1.12 16.82
C TYR A 95 -6.04 -2.51 16.22
N LYS A 96 -5.11 -3.36 16.62
CA LYS A 96 -5.05 -4.77 16.21
C LYS A 96 -5.15 -5.69 17.42
N GLY A 97 -5.78 -6.83 17.23
CA GLY A 97 -5.95 -7.82 18.28
C GLY A 97 -6.22 -9.21 17.74
N GLU A 98 -6.29 -10.16 18.64
CA GLU A 98 -6.67 -11.56 18.35
C GLU A 98 -8.14 -11.76 18.71
N ILE A 99 -8.94 -12.34 17.79
CA ILE A 99 -10.34 -12.69 18.03
C ILE A 99 -10.44 -14.14 18.51
N ALA A 100 -9.65 -15.01 17.89
CA ALA A 100 -9.57 -16.43 18.19
C ALA A 100 -8.17 -16.93 17.84
N LYS A 101 -7.84 -18.16 18.20
CA LYS A 101 -6.57 -18.77 17.82
C LYS A 101 -6.34 -18.66 16.32
N ASP A 102 -5.21 -18.09 15.92
CA ASP A 102 -4.79 -17.87 14.52
C ASP A 102 -5.69 -16.89 13.72
N VAL A 103 -6.64 -16.21 14.40
CA VAL A 103 -7.51 -15.19 13.78
C VAL A 103 -7.24 -13.83 14.41
N THR A 104 -6.69 -12.91 13.64
CA THR A 104 -6.43 -11.53 14.09
C THR A 104 -7.27 -10.53 13.29
N PHE A 105 -7.50 -9.37 13.90
CA PHE A 105 -8.14 -8.25 13.22
C PHE A 105 -7.29 -6.99 13.34
N ASP A 106 -7.51 -6.07 12.42
CA ASP A 106 -6.91 -4.74 12.41
C ASP A 106 -7.95 -3.74 11.93
N VAL A 107 -8.20 -2.68 12.71
CA VAL A 107 -9.10 -1.60 12.34
C VAL A 107 -8.40 -0.26 12.55
N GLY A 108 -8.59 0.67 11.63
CA GLY A 108 -7.86 1.93 11.73
C GLY A 108 -8.33 2.98 10.74
N ALA A 109 -7.58 4.06 10.72
CA ALA A 109 -7.74 5.17 9.79
C ALA A 109 -6.40 5.52 9.14
N LEU A 110 -6.48 6.03 7.91
CA LEU A 110 -5.35 6.42 7.09
C LEU A 110 -5.68 7.71 6.36
N GLY A 111 -4.80 8.70 6.49
CA GLY A 111 -4.83 9.94 5.74
C GLY A 111 -3.69 10.01 4.74
N TYR A 112 -4.00 10.20 3.47
CA TYR A 112 -3.06 10.49 2.40
C TYR A 112 -2.96 11.98 2.22
N TYR A 113 -1.79 12.54 2.39
CA TYR A 113 -1.53 13.96 2.26
C TYR A 113 -0.51 14.23 1.15
N TYR A 114 -0.89 15.10 0.23
CA TYR A 114 -0.08 15.50 -0.91
C TYR A 114 0.25 17.00 -0.79
N PRO A 115 1.41 17.37 -0.20
CA PRO A 115 1.80 18.77 -0.06
C PRO A 115 1.76 19.51 -1.40
N GLN A 116 1.12 20.68 -1.42
CA GLN A 116 0.99 21.52 -2.62
C GLN A 116 0.27 20.84 -3.81
N ASN A 117 -0.69 19.94 -3.58
CA ASN A 117 -1.32 19.22 -4.69
C ASN A 117 -2.03 20.15 -5.68
N LYS A 118 -2.63 21.26 -5.26
CA LYS A 118 -3.24 22.33 -6.10
C LYS A 118 -4.23 21.85 -7.16
N LEU A 119 -4.72 20.63 -7.08
CA LEU A 119 -5.77 20.14 -7.97
C LEU A 119 -7.12 20.79 -7.61
N ALA A 120 -8.00 20.98 -8.61
CA ALA A 120 -9.32 21.55 -8.41
C ALA A 120 -10.15 20.74 -7.38
N THR A 121 -10.13 19.42 -7.47
CA THR A 121 -10.56 18.53 -6.39
C THR A 121 -9.32 18.01 -5.71
N SER A 122 -9.18 18.24 -4.41
CA SER A 122 -7.99 17.82 -3.65
C SER A 122 -7.74 16.32 -3.76
N ALA A 123 -6.48 15.93 -4.02
CA ALA A 123 -6.06 14.54 -3.96
C ALA A 123 -5.94 14.00 -2.53
N ASN A 124 -5.89 14.88 -1.51
CA ASN A 124 -5.85 14.42 -0.13
C ASN A 124 -7.07 13.55 0.17
N THR A 125 -6.80 12.39 0.75
CA THR A 125 -7.82 11.36 0.96
C THR A 125 -7.73 10.85 2.39
N ALA A 126 -8.87 10.56 3.01
CA ALA A 126 -8.96 9.86 4.27
C ALA A 126 -9.79 8.60 4.10
N GLU A 127 -9.28 7.49 4.64
CA GLU A 127 -9.94 6.19 4.65
C GLU A 127 -10.03 5.64 6.08
N ILE A 128 -11.08 4.91 6.36
CA ILE A 128 -11.16 3.97 7.48
C ILE A 128 -11.05 2.57 6.92
N TYR A 129 -10.47 1.65 7.68
CA TYR A 129 -10.29 0.28 7.20
C TYR A 129 -10.53 -0.76 8.29
N GLY A 130 -10.83 -1.97 7.84
CA GLY A 130 -10.85 -3.17 8.65
C GLY A 130 -10.25 -4.34 7.89
N ALA A 131 -9.48 -5.16 8.61
CA ALA A 131 -8.88 -6.37 8.08
C ALA A 131 -9.08 -7.54 9.04
N ILE A 132 -9.14 -8.74 8.46
CA ILE A 132 -9.11 -10.01 9.19
C ILE A 132 -8.02 -10.87 8.57
N SER A 133 -7.21 -11.48 9.42
CA SER A 133 -6.17 -12.43 9.00
C SER A 133 -6.44 -13.80 9.61
N PHE A 134 -6.26 -14.83 8.81
CA PHE A 134 -6.31 -16.25 9.24
C PHE A 134 -5.18 -17.03 8.56
N GLY A 135 -4.31 -17.60 9.36
CA GLY A 135 -3.12 -18.26 8.86
C GLY A 135 -2.29 -17.34 7.94
N PRO A 136 -1.98 -17.75 6.71
CA PRO A 136 -1.21 -16.94 5.78
C PRO A 136 -2.03 -15.84 5.06
N ALA A 137 -3.35 -15.84 5.16
CA ALA A 137 -4.26 -15.02 4.38
C ALA A 137 -4.79 -13.83 5.18
N THR A 138 -4.91 -12.69 4.51
CA THR A 138 -5.56 -11.47 5.02
C THR A 138 -6.54 -10.94 3.99
N VAL A 139 -7.72 -10.53 4.46
CA VAL A 139 -8.68 -9.74 3.68
C VAL A 139 -8.84 -8.39 4.35
N LYS A 140 -8.76 -7.31 3.57
CA LYS A 140 -8.90 -5.93 4.04
C LYS A 140 -9.92 -5.18 3.20
N TYR A 141 -10.72 -4.35 3.87
CA TYR A 141 -11.58 -3.38 3.22
C TYR A 141 -11.25 -1.98 3.71
N SER A 142 -11.06 -1.05 2.75
CA SER A 142 -10.84 0.37 3.01
C SER A 142 -11.99 1.18 2.43
N HIS A 143 -12.50 2.15 3.21
CA HIS A 143 -13.62 3.01 2.85
C HIS A 143 -13.20 4.48 2.89
N SER A 144 -13.31 5.17 1.75
CA SER A 144 -12.97 6.59 1.66
C SER A 144 -14.08 7.45 2.29
N VAL A 145 -13.73 8.19 3.34
CA VAL A 145 -14.64 9.13 4.02
C VAL A 145 -14.57 10.55 3.44
N THR A 146 -13.65 10.78 2.51
CA THR A 146 -13.52 11.99 1.68
C THR A 146 -13.65 11.64 0.20
N ASN A 147 -13.43 12.59 -0.70
CA ASN A 147 -13.22 12.29 -2.11
C ASN A 147 -11.93 11.48 -2.27
N LEU A 148 -11.93 10.50 -3.19
CA LEU A 148 -10.82 9.60 -3.44
C LEU A 148 -9.86 10.24 -4.45
N PHE A 149 -8.62 10.55 -4.07
CA PHE A 149 -7.48 10.93 -4.93
C PHE A 149 -7.80 11.94 -6.05
N GLY A 150 -8.60 12.97 -5.74
CA GLY A 150 -8.92 14.03 -6.69
C GLY A 150 -10.11 13.75 -7.62
N PHE A 151 -10.76 12.59 -7.52
CA PHE A 151 -12.01 12.33 -8.23
C PHE A 151 -13.15 13.11 -7.58
N THR A 152 -13.82 13.94 -8.35
CA THR A 152 -14.98 14.73 -7.87
C THR A 152 -16.12 13.79 -7.47
N ASP A 153 -16.84 14.16 -6.38
CA ASP A 153 -17.99 13.41 -5.86
C ASP A 153 -17.74 11.93 -5.56
N SER A 154 -16.49 11.55 -5.32
CA SER A 154 -16.08 10.15 -5.10
C SER A 154 -16.05 9.71 -3.64
N LYS A 155 -16.55 10.52 -2.70
CA LYS A 155 -16.79 10.08 -1.32
C LYS A 155 -17.57 8.76 -1.29
N ASN A 156 -17.24 7.88 -0.33
CA ASN A 156 -17.74 6.50 -0.22
C ASN A 156 -17.22 5.57 -1.33
N SER A 157 -16.07 5.85 -1.89
CA SER A 157 -15.29 4.87 -2.64
C SER A 157 -14.81 3.75 -1.70
N GLY A 158 -14.54 2.59 -2.24
CA GLY A 158 -14.10 1.45 -1.43
C GLY A 158 -13.06 0.61 -2.16
N TYR A 159 -12.17 0.01 -1.39
CA TYR A 159 -11.19 -0.93 -1.88
C TYR A 159 -11.23 -2.20 -1.04
N ILE A 160 -11.41 -3.33 -1.68
CA ILE A 160 -11.29 -4.64 -1.05
C ILE A 160 -10.09 -5.37 -1.61
N GLU A 161 -9.30 -5.99 -0.76
CA GLU A 161 -8.12 -6.75 -1.16
C GLU A 161 -7.98 -8.04 -0.38
N GLY A 162 -7.36 -9.03 -1.01
CA GLY A 162 -6.91 -10.26 -0.41
C GLY A 162 -5.45 -10.49 -0.72
N VAL A 163 -4.68 -10.87 0.28
CA VAL A 163 -3.28 -11.26 0.15
C VAL A 163 -3.05 -12.54 0.94
N ALA A 164 -2.20 -13.41 0.45
CA ALA A 164 -1.69 -14.53 1.24
C ALA A 164 -0.18 -14.58 1.12
N THR A 165 0.52 -15.01 2.20
CA THR A 165 1.98 -15.05 2.24
C THR A 165 2.45 -16.43 2.66
N PHE A 166 3.26 -17.08 1.83
CA PHE A 166 3.75 -18.43 2.02
C PHE A 166 5.27 -18.45 2.09
N ASP A 167 5.83 -19.13 3.09
CA ASP A 167 7.24 -19.52 3.06
C ASP A 167 7.37 -20.73 2.12
N VAL A 168 8.03 -20.55 0.98
CA VAL A 168 8.25 -21.62 -0.02
C VAL A 168 9.59 -22.32 0.17
N GLY A 169 10.24 -22.07 1.29
CA GLY A 169 11.49 -22.70 1.70
C GLY A 169 12.68 -21.74 1.65
N SER A 170 13.67 -22.02 2.50
CA SER A 170 14.91 -21.24 2.63
C SER A 170 14.69 -19.73 2.90
N GLY A 171 13.58 -19.38 3.58
CA GLY A 171 13.21 -17.98 3.89
C GLY A 171 12.77 -17.18 2.65
N VAL A 172 12.45 -17.87 1.56
CA VAL A 172 11.83 -17.22 0.38
C VAL A 172 10.34 -17.15 0.59
N MET A 173 9.79 -15.95 0.53
CA MET A 173 8.36 -15.69 0.69
C MET A 173 7.71 -15.48 -0.67
N LEU A 174 6.52 -16.06 -0.87
CA LEU A 174 5.67 -15.87 -2.03
C LEU A 174 4.34 -15.24 -1.59
N ALA A 175 3.98 -14.10 -2.20
CA ALA A 175 2.76 -13.39 -1.82
C ALA A 175 1.92 -13.03 -3.06
N PRO A 176 0.91 -13.83 -3.42
CA PRO A 176 -0.16 -13.43 -4.33
C PRO A 176 -1.10 -12.40 -3.68
N HIS A 177 -1.54 -11.44 -4.47
CA HIS A 177 -2.48 -10.39 -4.09
C HIS A 177 -3.50 -10.14 -5.19
N LEU A 178 -4.73 -9.85 -4.79
CA LEU A 178 -5.82 -9.41 -5.68
C LEU A 178 -6.63 -8.34 -4.96
N GLY A 179 -6.95 -7.24 -5.66
CA GLY A 179 -7.74 -6.15 -5.12
C GLY A 179 -8.77 -5.62 -6.12
N TYR A 180 -9.79 -4.94 -5.61
CA TYR A 180 -10.78 -4.24 -6.41
C TYR A 180 -11.04 -2.84 -5.85
N GLN A 181 -10.75 -1.81 -6.65
CA GLN A 181 -11.06 -0.42 -6.38
C GLN A 181 -12.39 -0.04 -7.01
N ARG A 182 -13.37 0.29 -6.18
CA ARG A 182 -14.60 0.97 -6.61
C ARG A 182 -14.42 2.47 -6.42
N VAL A 183 -14.54 3.25 -7.49
CA VAL A 183 -14.56 4.72 -7.43
C VAL A 183 -16.01 5.18 -7.53
N ALA A 184 -16.56 5.67 -6.41
CA ALA A 184 -17.97 6.06 -6.33
C ALA A 184 -18.29 7.17 -7.32
N ARG A 185 -19.42 7.08 -8.02
CA ARG A 185 -19.90 7.99 -9.08
C ARG A 185 -18.93 8.20 -10.26
N ASN A 186 -17.79 7.51 -10.25
CA ASN A 186 -16.75 7.55 -11.27
C ASN A 186 -16.40 6.11 -11.72
N GLY A 187 -17.41 5.31 -12.06
CA GLY A 187 -17.28 3.87 -12.30
C GLY A 187 -16.32 3.47 -13.42
N ASP A 188 -16.00 4.39 -14.34
CA ASP A 188 -15.01 4.14 -15.40
C ASP A 188 -13.57 4.11 -14.86
N PHE A 189 -13.34 4.66 -13.68
CA PHE A 189 -12.08 4.58 -12.96
C PHE A 189 -12.03 3.44 -11.93
N SER A 190 -13.07 2.60 -11.83
CA SER A 190 -13.04 1.39 -11.01
C SER A 190 -12.27 0.30 -11.74
N TYR A 191 -11.46 -0.48 -11.00
CA TYR A 191 -10.59 -1.49 -11.60
C TYR A 191 -10.23 -2.60 -10.61
N THR A 192 -9.73 -3.70 -11.15
CA THR A 192 -9.11 -4.80 -10.41
C THR A 192 -7.59 -4.69 -10.54
N ASP A 193 -6.87 -4.88 -9.47
CA ASP A 193 -5.42 -4.98 -9.47
C ASP A 193 -4.96 -6.33 -8.92
N TYR A 194 -3.73 -6.69 -9.27
CA TYR A 194 -3.12 -7.95 -8.89
C TYR A 194 -1.61 -7.83 -8.78
N SER A 195 -1.02 -8.67 -7.94
CA SER A 195 0.42 -8.86 -7.92
C SER A 195 0.80 -10.26 -7.48
N LEU A 196 2.00 -10.67 -7.87
CA LEU A 196 2.70 -11.81 -7.32
C LEU A 196 4.10 -11.35 -6.92
N THR A 197 4.36 -11.37 -5.63
CA THR A 197 5.64 -10.94 -5.04
C THR A 197 6.44 -12.12 -4.56
N VAL A 198 7.72 -12.14 -4.88
CA VAL A 198 8.73 -13.01 -4.27
C VAL A 198 9.69 -12.12 -3.48
N SER A 199 10.02 -12.51 -2.27
CA SER A 199 11.00 -11.78 -1.48
C SER A 199 11.80 -12.68 -0.56
N LYS A 200 12.94 -12.15 -0.12
CA LYS A 200 13.79 -12.80 0.89
C LYS A 200 14.48 -11.74 1.74
N ASP A 201 14.57 -12.03 3.04
CA ASP A 201 15.37 -11.25 3.97
C ASP A 201 16.83 -11.73 3.95
N PHE A 202 17.74 -10.78 3.78
CA PHE A 202 19.18 -10.94 3.87
C PHE A 202 19.70 -10.06 4.99
N GLU A 203 19.66 -10.56 6.22
CA GLU A 203 20.15 -9.87 7.44
C GLU A 203 19.50 -8.48 7.64
N GLY A 204 18.18 -8.44 7.50
CA GLY A 204 17.38 -7.21 7.66
C GLY A 204 17.26 -6.37 6.39
N PHE A 205 17.87 -6.77 5.27
CA PHE A 205 17.59 -6.23 3.95
C PHE A 205 16.61 -7.14 3.21
N VAL A 206 15.36 -6.74 3.12
CA VAL A 206 14.36 -7.45 2.34
C VAL A 206 14.49 -7.08 0.88
N VAL A 207 14.94 -8.03 0.06
CA VAL A 207 14.98 -7.90 -1.40
C VAL A 207 13.69 -8.50 -1.97
N SER A 208 13.04 -7.80 -2.90
CA SER A 208 11.78 -8.23 -3.49
C SER A 208 11.76 -8.06 -5.00
N ALA A 209 10.99 -8.92 -5.66
CA ALA A 209 10.61 -8.80 -7.06
C ALA A 209 9.11 -9.13 -7.19
N ALA A 210 8.36 -8.28 -7.86
CA ALA A 210 6.92 -8.45 -8.04
C ALA A 210 6.50 -8.20 -9.48
N VAL A 211 5.62 -9.04 -10.01
CA VAL A 211 4.81 -8.68 -11.17
C VAL A 211 3.56 -8.01 -10.64
N VAL A 212 3.31 -6.76 -11.04
CA VAL A 212 2.20 -5.93 -10.55
C VAL A 212 1.47 -5.33 -11.73
N GLY A 213 0.14 -5.30 -11.69
CA GLY A 213 -0.67 -4.68 -12.73
C GLY A 213 -2.10 -4.40 -12.28
N ALA A 214 -2.83 -3.67 -13.14
CA ALA A 214 -4.24 -3.36 -12.96
C ALA A 214 -5.01 -3.49 -14.28
N SER A 215 -6.21 -4.06 -14.20
CA SER A 215 -7.13 -4.17 -15.33
C SER A 215 -8.02 -2.93 -15.39
N THR A 216 -7.49 -1.85 -15.96
CA THR A 216 -8.19 -0.57 -16.09
C THR A 216 -9.02 -0.48 -17.37
N LYS A 217 -10.13 0.24 -17.31
CA LYS A 217 -10.96 0.51 -18.50
C LYS A 217 -10.24 1.42 -19.51
N SER A 218 -10.78 1.49 -20.71
CA SER A 218 -10.40 2.50 -21.72
C SER A 218 -11.50 3.55 -21.83
N ILE A 219 -11.12 4.81 -21.87
CA ILE A 219 -11.99 5.99 -21.98
C ILE A 219 -11.50 6.82 -23.16
N GLY A 220 -12.35 7.01 -24.19
CA GLY A 220 -11.99 7.78 -25.39
C GLY A 220 -10.74 7.23 -26.12
N GLY A 221 -10.54 5.90 -26.12
CA GLY A 221 -9.40 5.26 -26.77
C GLY A 221 -8.12 5.18 -25.94
N ASN A 222 -8.06 5.84 -24.79
CA ASN A 222 -6.92 5.81 -23.87
C ASN A 222 -7.27 4.98 -22.62
N LYS A 223 -6.26 4.48 -21.91
CA LYS A 223 -6.46 3.86 -20.62
C LYS A 223 -6.87 4.92 -19.58
N ALA A 224 -7.81 4.57 -18.70
CA ALA A 224 -8.33 5.47 -17.66
C ALA A 224 -7.21 6.06 -16.76
N TYR A 225 -6.14 5.28 -16.56
CA TYR A 225 -4.96 5.69 -15.78
C TYR A 225 -3.72 5.85 -16.69
N ALA A 226 -3.92 6.40 -17.90
CA ALA A 226 -2.78 6.81 -18.72
C ALA A 226 -2.13 8.08 -18.13
N SER A 227 -0.80 8.11 -18.13
CA SER A 227 -0.07 9.31 -17.68
C SER A 227 -0.37 10.50 -18.60
N PRO A 228 -0.88 11.63 -18.08
CA PRO A 228 -1.08 12.84 -18.90
C PRO A 228 0.22 13.37 -19.51
N ALA A 229 1.37 13.08 -18.91
CA ALA A 229 2.65 13.57 -19.37
C ALA A 229 3.22 12.83 -20.61
N ASN A 230 2.85 11.55 -20.82
CA ASN A 230 3.46 10.75 -21.88
C ASN A 230 2.57 9.61 -22.44
N GLY A 231 1.30 9.55 -22.05
CA GLY A 231 0.32 8.57 -22.53
C GLY A 231 0.56 7.11 -22.07
N LYS A 232 1.59 6.84 -21.25
CA LYS A 232 1.85 5.47 -20.80
C LYS A 232 0.77 4.98 -19.85
N ASP A 233 0.30 3.76 -20.06
CA ASP A 233 -0.61 3.07 -19.14
C ASP A 233 0.09 2.78 -17.80
N LEU A 234 -0.30 3.49 -16.75
CA LEU A 234 0.27 3.35 -15.40
C LEU A 234 -0.22 2.08 -14.69
N GLY A 235 -1.29 1.45 -15.18
CA GLY A 235 -1.80 0.16 -14.69
C GLY A 235 -1.24 -1.05 -15.44
N LYS A 236 -0.46 -0.84 -16.52
CA LYS A 236 0.12 -1.96 -17.30
C LYS A 236 0.96 -2.85 -16.39
N ALA A 237 0.79 -4.16 -16.52
CA ALA A 237 1.60 -5.13 -15.81
C ALA A 237 3.10 -4.91 -16.07
N GLY A 238 3.89 -4.96 -15.00
CA GLY A 238 5.33 -4.77 -15.06
C GLY A 238 6.05 -5.40 -13.89
N LEU A 239 7.34 -5.60 -14.05
CA LEU A 239 8.22 -6.06 -12.98
C LEU A 239 8.64 -4.87 -12.11
N VAL A 240 8.45 -5.01 -10.81
CA VAL A 240 8.94 -4.07 -9.79
C VAL A 240 9.95 -4.81 -8.93
N VAL A 241 11.15 -4.26 -8.81
CA VAL A 241 12.18 -4.78 -7.90
C VAL A 241 12.49 -3.74 -6.84
N GLY A 242 12.81 -4.20 -5.65
CA GLY A 242 13.09 -3.30 -4.53
C GLY A 242 13.92 -3.92 -3.44
N VAL A 243 14.48 -3.04 -2.61
CA VAL A 243 15.14 -3.40 -1.37
C VAL A 243 14.64 -2.48 -0.26
N LYS A 244 14.31 -3.07 0.90
CA LYS A 244 13.86 -2.36 2.10
C LYS A 244 14.67 -2.81 3.31
N LYS A 245 15.05 -1.87 4.16
CA LYS A 245 15.66 -2.10 5.48
C LYS A 245 14.72 -1.60 6.55
N THR A 246 14.56 -2.38 7.62
CA THR A 246 13.86 -1.97 8.85
C THR A 246 14.88 -1.93 10.00
N PHE A 247 14.74 -0.92 10.87
CA PHE A 247 15.63 -0.65 12.01
C PHE A 247 14.85 -0.65 13.31
#